data_a3e2d5563b068ba6ce67f963ac714543
#
_entry.id   a3e2d5563b068ba6ce67f963ac714543
#
_cell.length_a   1.000
_cell.length_b   1.000
_cell.length_c   1.000
_cell.angle_alpha   90.00
_cell.angle_beta   90.00
_cell.angle_gamma   90.00
#
_symmetry.space_group_name_H-M   'P 1'
#
loop_
_entity.id
_entity.type
_entity.pdbx_description
1 polymer ?
#
loop_
_entity_poly.entity_id
_entity_poly.type
_entity_poly.pdbx_seq_one_letter_code
_entity_poly.pdbx_strand_id
1 'polypeptide(L)'
;MSNVLTMRASRERVHDGAPAPVKDWVDFSDGSGPARVVAYVERELPPGGIPAYLAARSSGARSFVLWADEHRRERVATLVTLSATGGVATFQALGAHGELIGTLVREKALRGRGLRTRWTVTQPGSPEAVGFKGRIFWWCMWWLSLPMQLLILVFTVLDSVPGNEGGVARGPWRIKWRAGGQVPLEFRSRGSKLHLHAPGLDWRLGATLVVLLRTFGAGSWDARKK
;
A
#
# COMPACT_ATOMS: atom_id res chain seq x y z
N MET A 1 16.15 -13.15 12.71
CA MET A 1 15.73 -13.37 11.31
C MET A 1 14.50 -12.51 11.10
N SER A 2 14.37 -11.78 9.99
CA SER A 2 13.19 -10.94 9.73
C SER A 2 12.36 -11.59 8.62
N ASN A 3 11.08 -11.84 8.90
CA ASN A 3 10.12 -12.32 7.90
C ASN A 3 9.84 -11.18 6.90
N VAL A 4 9.81 -11.50 5.62
CA VAL A 4 9.61 -10.53 4.54
C VAL A 4 8.42 -10.91 3.70
N LEU A 5 7.46 -10.01 3.57
CA LEU A 5 6.34 -10.12 2.64
C LEU A 5 6.61 -9.23 1.42
N THR A 6 6.38 -9.77 0.24
CA THR A 6 6.61 -9.05 -1.02
C THR A 6 5.38 -9.19 -1.91
N MET A 7 4.75 -8.07 -2.27
CA MET A 7 3.67 -8.11 -3.25
C MET A 7 4.23 -8.08 -4.67
N ARG A 8 3.79 -9.04 -5.48
CA ARG A 8 4.05 -9.10 -6.91
C ARG A 8 2.76 -8.92 -7.70
N ALA A 9 2.86 -8.23 -8.81
CA ALA A 9 1.75 -8.00 -9.73
C ALA A 9 2.14 -8.52 -11.10
N SER A 10 1.34 -9.43 -11.65
CA SER A 10 1.55 -9.95 -13.00
C SER A 10 1.26 -8.86 -14.04
N ARG A 11 2.07 -8.83 -15.10
CA ARG A 11 1.87 -7.97 -16.27
C ARG A 11 1.15 -8.67 -17.42
N GLU A 12 0.84 -9.94 -17.26
CA GLU A 12 0.28 -10.77 -18.32
C GLU A 12 -1.18 -10.45 -18.61
N ARG A 13 -1.55 -10.33 -19.86
CA ARG A 13 -2.93 -10.11 -20.30
C ARG A 13 -3.69 -11.43 -20.23
N VAL A 14 -4.95 -11.38 -19.78
CA VAL A 14 -5.86 -12.54 -19.80
C VAL A 14 -6.25 -12.86 -21.22
N HIS A 15 -6.20 -14.14 -21.61
CA HIS A 15 -6.90 -14.65 -22.80
C HIS A 15 -8.34 -14.99 -22.40
N ASP A 16 -9.28 -14.65 -23.30
CA ASP A 16 -10.71 -14.87 -23.11
C ASP A 16 -11.07 -16.37 -23.03
N GLY A 17 -11.98 -16.72 -22.11
CA GLY A 17 -12.72 -17.97 -22.18
C GLY A 17 -12.92 -18.78 -20.89
N ALA A 18 -12.19 -18.53 -19.80
CA ALA A 18 -12.42 -19.19 -18.51
C ALA A 18 -12.32 -18.18 -17.37
N PRO A 19 -12.87 -18.46 -16.15
CA PRO A 19 -12.62 -17.61 -14.99
C PRO A 19 -11.10 -17.57 -14.74
N ALA A 20 -10.49 -16.47 -15.19
CA ALA A 20 -9.04 -16.32 -15.17
C ALA A 20 -8.51 -16.47 -13.74
N PRO A 21 -7.40 -17.18 -13.52
CA PRO A 21 -6.77 -17.29 -12.22
C PRO A 21 -6.36 -15.92 -11.71
N VAL A 22 -6.32 -15.74 -10.38
CA VAL A 22 -5.86 -14.51 -9.74
C VAL A 22 -4.37 -14.35 -10.02
N LYS A 23 -3.99 -13.19 -10.57
CA LYS A 23 -2.63 -12.97 -11.11
C LYS A 23 -1.71 -12.14 -10.21
N ASP A 24 -2.24 -11.50 -9.20
CA ASP A 24 -1.45 -10.73 -8.24
C ASP A 24 -1.30 -11.55 -6.95
N TRP A 25 -0.09 -11.61 -6.37
CA TRP A 25 0.16 -12.45 -5.20
C TRP A 25 1.13 -11.82 -4.20
N VAL A 26 1.17 -12.40 -3.00
CA VAL A 26 2.12 -12.06 -1.94
C VAL A 26 3.02 -13.24 -1.67
N ASP A 27 4.33 -13.00 -1.77
CA ASP A 27 5.36 -13.94 -1.36
C ASP A 27 5.77 -13.70 0.09
N PHE A 28 6.06 -14.78 0.80
CA PHE A 28 6.66 -14.78 2.13
C PHE A 28 8.04 -15.42 2.09
N SER A 29 9.01 -14.80 2.76
CA SER A 29 10.36 -15.35 2.95
C SER A 29 10.78 -15.10 4.40
N ASP A 30 11.23 -16.15 5.07
CA ASP A 30 11.82 -16.10 6.41
C ASP A 30 13.37 -16.05 6.37
N GLY A 31 13.94 -16.11 5.17
CA GLY A 31 15.38 -16.11 4.95
C GLY A 31 16.03 -17.51 5.09
N SER A 32 15.26 -18.56 5.38
CA SER A 32 15.74 -19.94 5.49
C SER A 32 15.69 -20.71 4.17
N GLY A 33 14.90 -20.23 3.20
CA GLY A 33 14.68 -20.88 1.94
C GLY A 33 14.13 -19.98 0.84
N PRO A 34 13.67 -20.54 -0.29
CA PRO A 34 13.05 -19.78 -1.34
C PRO A 34 11.75 -19.13 -0.87
N ALA A 35 11.44 -17.96 -1.41
CA ALA A 35 10.16 -17.30 -1.13
C ALA A 35 8.99 -18.17 -1.61
N ARG A 36 7.94 -18.29 -0.78
CA ARG A 36 6.72 -19.03 -1.10
C ARG A 36 5.53 -18.08 -1.25
N VAL A 37 4.63 -18.39 -2.16
CA VAL A 37 3.35 -17.70 -2.29
C VAL A 37 2.50 -18.03 -1.07
N VAL A 38 1.99 -17.00 -0.37
CA VAL A 38 1.13 -17.16 0.82
C VAL A 38 -0.27 -16.65 0.59
N ALA A 39 -0.48 -15.77 -0.38
CA ALA A 39 -1.81 -15.29 -0.73
C ALA A 39 -1.86 -14.75 -2.16
N TYR A 40 -3.00 -14.94 -2.82
CA TYR A 40 -3.37 -14.32 -4.07
C TYR A 40 -4.30 -13.14 -3.81
N VAL A 41 -4.18 -12.06 -4.58
CA VAL A 41 -4.81 -10.77 -4.29
C VAL A 41 -5.81 -10.40 -5.36
N GLU A 42 -7.04 -10.13 -4.97
CA GLU A 42 -8.08 -9.69 -5.88
C GLU A 42 -8.87 -8.51 -5.31
N ARG A 43 -9.27 -7.57 -6.17
CA ARG A 43 -10.16 -6.48 -5.78
C ARG A 43 -11.53 -7.03 -5.41
N GLU A 44 -12.07 -6.60 -4.29
CA GLU A 44 -13.47 -6.81 -3.97
C GLU A 44 -14.28 -5.68 -4.61
N LEU A 45 -15.12 -6.05 -5.56
CA LEU A 45 -15.89 -5.07 -6.33
C LEU A 45 -17.22 -4.79 -5.62
N PRO A 46 -17.55 -3.51 -5.40
CA PRO A 46 -18.87 -3.13 -4.89
C PRO A 46 -19.96 -3.36 -5.96
N PRO A 47 -21.23 -3.29 -5.58
CA PRO A 47 -22.32 -3.20 -6.55
C PRO A 47 -22.06 -2.06 -7.53
N GLY A 48 -22.12 -2.35 -8.85
CA GLY A 48 -21.71 -1.44 -9.92
C GLY A 48 -20.30 -1.71 -10.47
N GLY A 49 -19.61 -2.74 -9.94
CA GLY A 49 -18.39 -3.29 -10.52
C GLY A 49 -17.17 -2.34 -10.53
N ILE A 50 -16.34 -2.47 -11.55
CA ILE A 50 -15.09 -1.71 -11.68
C ILE A 50 -15.28 -0.18 -11.67
N PRO A 51 -16.28 0.40 -12.40
CA PRO A 51 -16.50 1.84 -12.37
C PRO A 51 -16.79 2.37 -10.95
N ALA A 52 -17.65 1.68 -10.19
CA ALA A 52 -17.99 2.05 -8.83
C ALA A 52 -16.76 1.93 -7.90
N TYR A 53 -15.96 0.88 -8.06
CA TYR A 53 -14.69 0.72 -7.32
C TYR A 53 -13.73 1.87 -7.60
N LEU A 54 -13.54 2.25 -8.88
CA LEU A 54 -12.64 3.33 -9.26
C LEU A 54 -13.13 4.70 -8.75
N ALA A 55 -14.45 4.92 -8.72
CA ALA A 55 -15.05 6.12 -8.13
C ALA A 55 -14.77 6.18 -6.62
N ALA A 56 -15.06 5.11 -5.86
CA ALA A 56 -14.79 5.01 -4.44
C ALA A 56 -13.27 5.15 -4.13
N ARG A 57 -12.42 4.66 -5.01
CA ARG A 57 -10.97 4.78 -4.90
C ARG A 57 -10.49 6.23 -4.85
N SER A 58 -11.17 7.17 -5.50
CA SER A 58 -10.81 8.59 -5.50
C SER A 58 -10.90 9.23 -4.11
N SER A 59 -11.85 8.80 -3.28
CA SER A 59 -11.99 9.23 -1.88
C SER A 59 -10.93 8.61 -0.95
N GLY A 60 -10.27 7.54 -1.39
CA GLY A 60 -9.29 6.80 -0.60
C GLY A 60 -9.77 5.42 -0.17
N ALA A 61 -11.01 5.05 -0.47
CA ALA A 61 -11.55 3.72 -0.17
C ALA A 61 -10.79 2.62 -0.93
N ARG A 62 -10.61 1.48 -0.29
CA ARG A 62 -10.00 0.26 -0.83
C ARG A 62 -10.68 -0.96 -0.26
N SER A 63 -10.89 -1.95 -1.11
CA SER A 63 -11.45 -3.24 -0.72
C SER A 63 -10.80 -4.33 -1.57
N PHE A 64 -10.32 -5.39 -0.93
CA PHE A 64 -9.73 -6.52 -1.62
C PHE A 64 -9.74 -7.78 -0.74
N VAL A 65 -9.63 -8.92 -1.39
CA VAL A 65 -9.59 -10.24 -0.76
C VAL A 65 -8.21 -10.86 -0.98
N LEU A 66 -7.73 -11.55 0.03
CA LEU A 66 -6.57 -12.44 -0.04
C LEU A 66 -7.08 -13.88 -0.07
N TRP A 67 -6.71 -14.63 -1.10
CA TRP A 67 -7.06 -16.01 -1.33
C TRP A 67 -5.86 -16.91 -1.08
N ALA A 68 -6.06 -18.11 -0.53
CA ALA A 68 -4.98 -19.09 -0.37
C ALA A 68 -4.52 -19.67 -1.71
N ASP A 69 -5.42 -19.70 -2.68
CA ASP A 69 -5.18 -20.25 -4.02
C ASP A 69 -5.65 -19.31 -5.14
N GLU A 70 -5.11 -19.52 -6.34
CA GLU A 70 -5.44 -18.72 -7.52
C GLU A 70 -6.87 -18.91 -8.05
N HIS A 71 -7.55 -19.98 -7.61
CA HIS A 71 -8.92 -20.34 -8.01
C HIS A 71 -9.99 -19.86 -7.04
N ARG A 72 -9.64 -19.06 -6.02
CA ARG A 72 -10.57 -18.46 -5.03
C ARG A 72 -11.34 -19.45 -4.17
N ARG A 73 -10.74 -20.62 -3.87
CA ARG A 73 -11.41 -21.68 -3.10
C ARG A 73 -11.45 -21.37 -1.62
N GLU A 74 -10.39 -20.79 -1.08
CA GLU A 74 -10.24 -20.50 0.34
C GLU A 74 -9.83 -19.05 0.56
N ARG A 75 -10.60 -18.34 1.39
CA ARG A 75 -10.31 -16.96 1.77
C ARG A 75 -9.35 -16.94 2.95
N VAL A 76 -8.30 -16.14 2.87
CA VAL A 76 -7.30 -15.96 3.94
C VAL A 76 -7.61 -14.72 4.77
N ALA A 77 -7.89 -13.62 4.09
CA ALA A 77 -8.24 -12.35 4.72
C ALA A 77 -8.97 -11.43 3.74
N THR A 78 -9.67 -10.44 4.28
CA THR A 78 -10.33 -9.39 3.50
C THR A 78 -9.95 -8.04 4.09
N LEU A 79 -9.67 -7.06 3.24
CA LEU A 79 -9.58 -5.66 3.64
C LEU A 79 -10.86 -4.93 3.25
N VAL A 80 -11.48 -4.26 4.19
CA VAL A 80 -12.62 -3.38 3.96
C VAL A 80 -12.33 -1.96 4.44
N THR A 81 -12.85 -0.97 3.74
CA THR A 81 -12.80 0.43 4.19
C THR A 81 -13.99 0.70 5.09
N LEU A 82 -13.75 1.12 6.32
CA LEU A 82 -14.79 1.60 7.24
C LEU A 82 -15.18 3.05 6.94
N SER A 83 -14.17 3.90 6.72
CA SER A 83 -14.36 5.32 6.42
C SER A 83 -13.22 5.86 5.58
N ALA A 84 -13.52 6.83 4.71
CA ALA A 84 -12.54 7.52 3.89
C ALA A 84 -12.98 8.96 3.67
N THR A 85 -12.79 9.82 4.66
CA THR A 85 -13.24 11.23 4.67
C THR A 85 -12.13 12.15 5.19
N GLY A 86 -12.12 13.39 4.75
CA GLY A 86 -11.22 14.43 5.29
C GLY A 86 -9.73 14.13 5.15
N GLY A 87 -9.34 13.22 4.27
CA GLY A 87 -7.94 12.79 4.12
C GLY A 87 -7.51 11.70 5.12
N VAL A 88 -8.43 11.21 5.94
CA VAL A 88 -8.24 10.05 6.81
C VAL A 88 -9.01 8.87 6.23
N ALA A 89 -8.37 7.72 6.12
CA ALA A 89 -9.01 6.47 5.71
C ALA A 89 -8.71 5.39 6.75
N THR A 90 -9.77 4.74 7.22
CA THR A 90 -9.72 3.64 8.19
C THR A 90 -10.13 2.36 7.51
N PHE A 91 -9.32 1.33 7.65
CA PHE A 91 -9.51 0.02 7.07
C PHE A 91 -9.51 -1.04 8.16
N GLN A 92 -10.29 -2.10 7.97
CA GLN A 92 -10.22 -3.30 8.79
C GLN A 92 -9.68 -4.47 7.95
N ALA A 93 -8.75 -5.21 8.54
CA ALA A 93 -8.33 -6.50 8.05
C ALA A 93 -9.12 -7.57 8.82
N LEU A 94 -9.93 -8.32 8.09
CA LEU A 94 -10.76 -9.41 8.61
C LEU A 94 -10.17 -10.73 8.14
N GLY A 95 -10.21 -11.75 8.98
CA GLY A 95 -9.79 -13.10 8.61
C GLY A 95 -10.82 -13.88 7.81
N ALA A 96 -10.56 -15.16 7.60
CA ALA A 96 -11.39 -16.03 6.78
C ALA A 96 -12.84 -16.12 7.26
N HIS A 97 -13.04 -16.08 8.57
CA HIS A 97 -14.36 -16.19 9.22
C HIS A 97 -14.94 -14.84 9.67
N GLY A 98 -14.33 -13.72 9.22
CA GLY A 98 -14.75 -12.38 9.59
C GLY A 98 -14.18 -11.88 10.93
N GLU A 99 -13.29 -12.63 11.57
CA GLU A 99 -12.60 -12.22 12.78
C GLU A 99 -11.70 -11.01 12.50
N LEU A 100 -11.67 -10.05 13.43
CA LEU A 100 -10.82 -8.86 13.30
C LEU A 100 -9.34 -9.22 13.51
N ILE A 101 -8.54 -9.17 12.46
CA ILE A 101 -7.09 -9.35 12.53
C ILE A 101 -6.41 -8.04 12.95
N GLY A 102 -6.88 -6.90 12.45
CA GLY A 102 -6.34 -5.60 12.81
C GLY A 102 -6.97 -4.44 12.07
N THR A 103 -6.59 -3.24 12.49
CA THR A 103 -7.05 -1.98 11.91
C THR A 103 -5.87 -1.20 11.34
N LEU A 104 -6.07 -0.64 10.15
CA LEU A 104 -5.09 0.17 9.44
C LEU A 104 -5.66 1.57 9.24
N VAL A 105 -4.95 2.60 9.68
CA VAL A 105 -5.39 3.99 9.48
C VAL A 105 -4.35 4.73 8.66
N ARG A 106 -4.81 5.43 7.64
CA ARG A 106 -4.00 6.31 6.82
C ARG A 106 -4.46 7.75 6.96
N GLU A 107 -3.59 8.61 7.41
CA GLU A 107 -3.80 10.05 7.44
C GLU A 107 -2.96 10.70 6.33
N LYS A 108 -3.60 11.39 5.39
CA LYS A 108 -2.93 12.04 4.26
C LYS A 108 -2.20 13.29 4.74
N ALA A 109 -0.99 13.53 4.23
CA ALA A 109 -0.26 14.77 4.47
C ALA A 109 -1.10 16.01 4.15
N LEU A 110 -1.00 17.05 4.95
CA LEU A 110 -1.67 18.36 4.84
C LEU A 110 -3.22 18.34 4.96
N ARG A 111 -3.86 17.18 4.91
CA ARG A 111 -5.30 17.00 5.12
C ARG A 111 -5.64 16.21 6.38
N GLY A 112 -4.66 15.52 6.98
CA GLY A 112 -4.72 14.88 8.29
C GLY A 112 -4.06 15.76 9.36
N ARG A 113 -3.68 15.13 10.49
CA ARG A 113 -3.08 15.82 11.65
C ARG A 113 -1.60 16.22 11.47
N GLY A 114 -1.04 16.19 10.26
CA GLY A 114 0.39 16.48 10.09
C GLY A 114 0.85 16.73 8.67
N LEU A 115 2.13 17.14 8.56
CA LEU A 115 2.79 17.49 7.30
C LEU A 115 3.18 16.27 6.46
N ARG A 116 3.12 15.07 7.02
CA ARG A 116 3.47 13.81 6.35
C ARG A 116 2.35 12.81 6.43
N THR A 117 2.24 11.93 5.43
CA THR A 117 1.31 10.81 5.50
C THR A 117 1.71 9.90 6.66
N ARG A 118 0.80 9.76 7.62
CA ARG A 118 0.89 8.87 8.77
C ARG A 118 0.14 7.58 8.49
N TRP A 119 0.71 6.48 8.94
CA TRP A 119 0.10 5.16 8.90
C TRP A 119 0.11 4.57 10.29
N THR A 120 -1.03 4.17 10.76
CA THR A 120 -1.20 3.49 12.04
C THR A 120 -1.64 2.06 11.79
N VAL A 121 -1.03 1.12 12.50
CA VAL A 121 -1.35 -0.30 12.44
C VAL A 121 -1.65 -0.75 13.86
N THR A 122 -2.83 -1.32 14.06
CA THR A 122 -3.26 -1.85 15.35
C THR A 122 -3.67 -3.30 15.19
N GLN A 123 -3.09 -4.19 15.97
CA GLN A 123 -3.48 -5.59 16.07
C GLN A 123 -4.02 -5.84 17.48
N PRO A 124 -5.14 -6.60 17.65
CA PRO A 124 -5.63 -6.98 18.96
C PRO A 124 -4.51 -7.60 19.83
N GLY A 125 -4.38 -7.13 21.08
CA GLY A 125 -3.34 -7.60 21.99
C GLY A 125 -1.93 -7.07 21.76
N SER A 126 -1.73 -6.17 20.77
CA SER A 126 -0.44 -5.55 20.50
C SER A 126 -0.51 -4.02 20.61
N PRO A 127 0.58 -3.33 20.97
CA PRO A 127 0.61 -1.88 21.02
C PRO A 127 0.46 -1.29 19.59
N GLU A 128 -0.18 -0.12 19.54
CA GLU A 128 -0.33 0.64 18.29
C GLU A 128 1.04 0.97 17.68
N ALA A 129 1.22 0.65 16.41
CA ALA A 129 2.42 0.95 15.67
C ALA A 129 2.18 2.13 14.70
N VAL A 130 2.98 3.18 14.82
CA VAL A 130 2.86 4.41 14.02
C VAL A 130 4.06 4.57 13.10
N GLY A 131 3.79 4.80 11.82
CA GLY A 131 4.81 5.01 10.80
C GLY A 131 4.53 6.23 9.92
N PHE A 132 5.58 6.88 9.43
CA PHE A 132 5.49 8.05 8.56
C PHE A 132 6.13 7.77 7.21
N LYS A 133 5.44 8.17 6.14
CA LYS A 133 5.95 8.04 4.77
C LYS A 133 7.05 9.08 4.51
N GLY A 134 8.23 8.60 4.11
CA GLY A 134 9.37 9.45 3.74
C GLY A 134 10.22 9.92 4.93
N ARG A 135 11.38 10.46 4.62
CA ARG A 135 12.28 11.10 5.58
C ARG A 135 11.98 12.59 5.67
N ILE A 136 11.96 13.13 6.88
CA ILE A 136 11.73 14.56 7.12
C ILE A 136 12.79 15.43 6.42
N PHE A 137 14.05 14.94 6.38
CA PHE A 137 15.16 15.59 5.72
C PHE A 137 14.87 15.92 4.24
N TRP A 138 14.36 14.95 3.45
CA TRP A 138 14.02 15.19 2.04
C TRP A 138 12.87 16.17 1.87
N TRP A 139 11.96 16.19 2.83
CA TRP A 139 10.86 17.13 2.84
C TRP A 139 11.36 18.55 3.12
N CYS A 140 12.24 18.72 4.12
CA CYS A 140 12.90 20.00 4.41
C CYS A 140 13.75 20.47 3.24
N MET A 141 14.55 19.59 2.62
CA MET A 141 15.35 19.90 1.44
C MET A 141 14.49 20.32 0.25
N TRP A 142 13.31 19.68 0.06
CA TRP A 142 12.40 20.05 -1.02
C TRP A 142 11.84 21.48 -0.80
N TRP A 143 11.44 21.81 0.43
CA TRP A 143 11.02 23.18 0.77
C TRP A 143 12.14 24.20 0.65
N LEU A 144 13.34 23.85 1.07
CA LEU A 144 14.52 24.73 0.94
C LEU A 144 14.89 24.98 -0.53
N SER A 145 14.68 23.97 -1.40
CA SER A 145 14.93 24.09 -2.85
C SER A 145 13.77 24.73 -3.63
N LEU A 146 12.63 24.99 -2.98
CA LEU A 146 11.43 25.54 -3.63
C LEU A 146 11.69 26.88 -4.35
N PRO A 147 12.40 27.89 -3.77
CA PRO A 147 12.71 29.12 -4.47
C PRO A 147 13.57 28.89 -5.73
N MET A 148 14.52 27.93 -5.66
CA MET A 148 15.31 27.56 -6.83
C MET A 148 14.48 26.87 -7.91
N GLN A 149 13.53 26.00 -7.52
CA GLN A 149 12.61 25.33 -8.44
C GLN A 149 11.66 26.32 -9.11
N LEU A 150 11.17 27.35 -8.37
CA LEU A 150 10.38 28.44 -8.93
C LEU A 150 11.16 29.25 -9.94
N LEU A 151 12.43 29.59 -9.65
CA LEU A 151 13.34 30.25 -10.58
C LEU A 151 13.51 29.45 -11.88
N ILE A 152 13.79 28.13 -11.76
CA ILE A 152 13.92 27.23 -12.92
C ILE A 152 12.61 27.18 -13.71
N LEU A 153 11.46 27.11 -13.02
CA LEU A 153 10.14 27.10 -13.67
C LEU A 153 9.90 28.39 -14.47
N VAL A 154 10.21 29.56 -13.89
CA VAL A 154 10.09 30.85 -14.57
C VAL A 154 10.98 30.91 -15.81
N PHE A 155 12.22 30.47 -15.71
CA PHE A 155 13.13 30.41 -16.87
C PHE A 155 12.65 29.41 -17.93
N THR A 156 12.12 28.24 -17.53
CA THR A 156 11.60 27.23 -18.47
C THR A 156 10.35 27.71 -19.20
N VAL A 157 9.47 28.46 -18.54
CA VAL A 157 8.28 29.06 -19.16
C VAL A 157 8.64 30.20 -20.09
N LEU A 158 9.67 31.00 -19.78
CA LEU A 158 10.15 32.06 -20.64
C LEU A 158 10.90 31.57 -21.88
N ASP A 159 11.54 30.38 -21.78
CA ASP A 159 12.37 29.83 -22.86
C ASP A 159 11.60 28.94 -23.85
N SER A 160 10.27 28.79 -23.69
CA SER A 160 9.38 28.05 -24.61
C SER A 160 9.92 26.68 -25.08
N VAL A 161 10.59 25.93 -24.21
CA VAL A 161 11.01 24.57 -24.52
C VAL A 161 9.82 23.64 -24.39
N PRO A 162 9.44 22.85 -25.43
CA PRO A 162 8.33 21.88 -25.34
C PRO A 162 8.59 20.92 -24.17
N GLY A 163 7.68 20.95 -23.19
CA GLY A 163 7.85 20.23 -21.94
C GLY A 163 7.99 18.73 -22.17
N ASN A 164 9.10 18.20 -21.74
CA ASN A 164 9.23 16.78 -21.46
C ASN A 164 8.25 16.47 -20.31
N GLU A 165 7.22 15.65 -20.53
CA GLU A 165 6.30 15.13 -19.52
C GLU A 165 7.03 14.21 -18.53
N GLY A 166 8.10 14.70 -17.96
CA GLY A 166 8.84 14.07 -16.87
C GLY A 166 8.04 14.16 -15.59
N GLY A 167 7.16 13.19 -15.37
CA GLY A 167 6.55 13.02 -14.05
C GLY A 167 7.65 12.98 -13.01
N VAL A 168 7.56 13.85 -11.98
CA VAL A 168 8.52 13.95 -10.89
C VAL A 168 8.83 12.54 -10.39
N ALA A 169 10.04 12.05 -10.69
CA ALA A 169 10.49 10.74 -10.30
C ALA A 169 10.48 10.66 -8.76
N ARG A 170 9.42 10.08 -8.23
CA ARG A 170 9.31 9.88 -6.78
C ARG A 170 10.33 8.83 -6.38
N GLY A 171 11.39 9.27 -5.75
CA GLY A 171 12.44 8.41 -5.22
C GLY A 171 11.89 7.30 -4.30
N PRO A 172 12.66 6.23 -4.07
CA PRO A 172 12.25 5.13 -3.21
C PRO A 172 11.93 5.65 -1.81
N TRP A 173 10.79 5.26 -1.27
CA TRP A 173 10.35 5.67 0.05
C TRP A 173 10.27 4.48 1.01
N ARG A 174 10.40 4.78 2.30
CA ARG A 174 10.44 3.81 3.39
C ARG A 174 9.49 4.28 4.49
N ILE A 175 8.79 3.33 5.09
CA ILE A 175 8.02 3.55 6.31
C ILE A 175 8.59 2.62 7.38
N LYS A 176 8.91 3.17 8.53
CA LYS A 176 9.22 2.41 9.75
C LYS A 176 8.10 2.68 10.75
N TRP A 177 7.41 1.64 11.15
CA TRP A 177 6.46 1.72 12.25
C TRP A 177 7.16 1.56 13.57
N ARG A 178 6.78 2.37 14.53
CA ARG A 178 7.32 2.35 15.89
C ARG A 178 6.19 2.08 16.88
N ALA A 179 6.44 1.19 17.84
CA ALA A 179 5.56 0.86 18.95
C ALA A 179 6.44 0.63 20.17
N GLY A 180 6.25 1.38 21.28
CA GLY A 180 7.01 1.20 22.51
C GLY A 180 8.54 1.27 22.35
N GLY A 181 9.04 2.13 21.44
CA GLY A 181 10.48 2.24 21.16
C GLY A 181 11.04 1.21 20.17
N GLN A 182 10.30 0.16 19.86
CA GLN A 182 10.68 -0.87 18.90
C GLN A 182 10.16 -0.56 17.48
N VAL A 183 10.72 -1.25 16.48
CA VAL A 183 10.28 -1.17 15.07
C VAL A 183 9.68 -2.53 14.67
N PRO A 184 8.40 -2.79 14.95
CA PRO A 184 7.77 -4.07 14.60
C PRO A 184 7.64 -4.28 13.09
N LEU A 185 7.54 -3.22 12.31
CA LEU A 185 7.29 -3.24 10.87
C LEU A 185 8.17 -2.24 10.12
N GLU A 186 8.64 -2.63 8.95
CA GLU A 186 9.34 -1.75 8.02
C GLU A 186 8.95 -2.03 6.58
N PHE A 187 8.43 -1.04 5.87
CA PHE A 187 8.15 -1.14 4.43
C PHE A 187 9.20 -0.42 3.60
N ARG A 188 9.64 -1.06 2.53
CA ARG A 188 10.54 -0.52 1.50
C ARG A 188 9.81 -0.54 0.15
N SER A 189 9.63 0.63 -0.46
CA SER A 189 8.90 0.73 -1.75
C SER A 189 9.69 0.08 -2.90
N ARG A 190 11.02 0.08 -2.84
CA ARG A 190 11.85 -0.66 -3.79
C ARG A 190 11.64 -2.16 -3.57
N GLY A 191 11.06 -2.83 -4.56
CA GLY A 191 10.70 -4.25 -4.51
C GLY A 191 9.44 -4.54 -3.69
N SER A 192 8.72 -3.53 -3.17
CA SER A 192 7.45 -3.70 -2.42
C SER A 192 7.55 -4.68 -1.25
N LYS A 193 8.61 -4.55 -0.45
CA LYS A 193 8.95 -5.45 0.64
C LYS A 193 8.48 -4.90 1.98
N LEU A 194 7.76 -5.72 2.75
CA LEU A 194 7.40 -5.45 4.15
C LEU A 194 8.16 -6.42 5.05
N HIS A 195 9.02 -5.89 5.90
CA HIS A 195 9.76 -6.64 6.90
C HIS A 195 8.94 -6.68 8.19
N LEU A 196 8.71 -7.89 8.71
CA LEU A 196 8.07 -8.16 9.99
C LEU A 196 9.17 -8.48 10.99
N HIS A 197 9.36 -7.60 11.98
CA HIS A 197 10.40 -7.78 13.00
C HIS A 197 9.82 -8.31 14.32
N ALA A 198 8.53 -8.06 14.60
CA ALA A 198 7.87 -8.57 15.79
C ALA A 198 7.37 -10.00 15.59
N PRO A 199 7.74 -10.96 16.44
CA PRO A 199 7.35 -12.38 16.28
C PRO A 199 5.85 -12.62 16.44
N GLY A 200 5.14 -11.80 17.22
CA GLY A 200 3.69 -11.92 17.45
C GLY A 200 2.80 -11.24 16.42
N LEU A 201 3.38 -10.69 15.35
CA LEU A 201 2.59 -10.00 14.34
C LEU A 201 1.99 -11.01 13.36
N ASP A 202 0.66 -10.95 13.18
CA ASP A 202 -0.04 -11.82 12.24
C ASP A 202 0.42 -11.49 10.80
N TRP A 203 0.94 -12.50 10.10
CA TRP A 203 1.41 -12.35 8.74
C TRP A 203 0.29 -11.93 7.77
N ARG A 204 -0.98 -12.29 8.05
CA ARG A 204 -2.16 -11.91 7.26
C ARG A 204 -2.37 -10.40 7.32
N LEU A 205 -2.19 -9.78 8.50
CA LEU A 205 -2.20 -8.32 8.66
C LEU A 205 -1.05 -7.68 7.88
N GLY A 206 0.15 -8.27 7.93
CA GLY A 206 1.29 -7.83 7.13
C GLY A 206 1.03 -7.92 5.63
N ALA A 207 0.46 -9.04 5.15
CA ALA A 207 0.08 -9.23 3.75
C ALA A 207 -0.96 -8.19 3.32
N THR A 208 -1.99 -7.97 4.13
CA THR A 208 -3.00 -6.94 3.88
C THR A 208 -2.38 -5.54 3.82
N LEU A 209 -1.46 -5.23 4.72
CA LEU A 209 -0.76 -3.95 4.75
C LEU A 209 0.11 -3.72 3.51
N VAL A 210 0.91 -4.70 3.08
CA VAL A 210 1.77 -4.54 1.89
C VAL A 210 0.95 -4.36 0.63
N VAL A 211 -0.16 -5.08 0.49
CA VAL A 211 -1.11 -4.93 -0.62
C VAL A 211 -1.74 -3.54 -0.61
N LEU A 212 -2.22 -3.09 0.55
CA LEU A 212 -2.82 -1.76 0.71
C LEU A 212 -1.83 -0.63 0.36
N LEU A 213 -0.59 -0.71 0.82
CA LEU A 213 0.45 0.28 0.51
C LEU A 213 0.71 0.38 -1.00
N ARG A 214 0.60 -0.72 -1.73
CA ARG A 214 0.76 -0.78 -3.19
C ARG A 214 -0.39 -0.13 -3.95
N THR A 215 -1.58 0.02 -3.35
CA THR A 215 -2.69 0.76 -3.96
C THR A 215 -2.46 2.27 -3.97
N PHE A 216 -1.58 2.78 -3.09
CA PHE A 216 -1.24 4.21 -2.99
C PHE A 216 0.11 4.57 -3.64
N GLY A 217 0.75 3.61 -4.30
CA GLY A 217 2.00 3.80 -5.04
C GLY A 217 1.79 4.19 -6.50
N ALA A 218 2.88 4.58 -7.18
CA ALA A 218 2.88 4.71 -8.64
C ALA A 218 2.66 3.33 -9.29
N GLY A 219 1.83 3.26 -10.33
CA GLY A 219 1.47 2.00 -10.98
C GLY A 219 0.70 1.06 -10.08
N SER A 220 -0.25 1.61 -9.31
CA SER A 220 -1.08 0.83 -8.38
C SER A 220 -1.82 -0.30 -9.10
N TRP A 221 -1.71 -1.51 -8.57
CA TRP A 221 -2.25 -2.73 -9.13
C TRP A 221 -3.78 -2.68 -9.28
N ASP A 222 -4.45 -2.00 -8.35
CA ASP A 222 -5.91 -1.86 -8.26
C ASP A 222 -6.51 -0.80 -9.20
N ALA A 223 -5.69 -0.03 -9.91
CA ALA A 223 -6.16 1.01 -10.83
C ALA A 223 -6.38 0.52 -12.27
N ARG A 224 -6.11 -0.75 -12.55
CA ARG A 224 -6.25 -1.30 -13.89
C ARG A 224 -7.71 -1.27 -14.35
N LYS A 225 -7.95 -0.65 -15.49
CA LYS A 225 -9.24 -0.72 -16.18
C LYS A 225 -9.24 -2.06 -16.96
N LYS A 226 -9.98 -3.00 -16.50
CA LYS A 226 -10.37 -4.18 -17.27
C LYS A 226 -11.85 -4.33 -17.18
#